data_028088a9c4a3509e259e77c51596261e
#
_entry.id   028088a9c4a3509e259e77c51596261e
#
_cell.length_a   1.000
_cell.length_b   1.000
_cell.length_c   1.000
_cell.angle_alpha   90.00
_cell.angle_beta   90.00
_cell.angle_gamma   90.00
#
_symmetry.space_group_name_H-M   'P 1'
#
loop_
_entity.id
_entity.type
_entity.pdbx_description
1 polymer ?
#
loop_
_entity_poly.entity_id
_entity_poly.type
_entity_poly.pdbx_seq_one_letter_code
_entity_poly.pdbx_strand_id
1 'polypeptide(L)'
;MKFFIDTANLDEIREANELGMIDGVTTNPTLVAKEGDIDFKEHIAKICSMVKGDVSAEVTALDTEGMLREGRELAKIAPNVVVKCPLTLDGLKATRVFAAEGTKVNVTLCFSAAQAILAAKAGAAYISPFIGRLDDVATNGIQLIQDIVQIYGNYGYKTEVLAASIRHPMHIVDCALVGADVATIPFKVITQLVKHPLTDKGLEAFLSDWKKSGRE
;
A
#
# COMPACT_ATOMS: atom_id res chain seq x y z
N MET A 1 5.62 5.35 10.04
CA MET A 1 4.85 5.01 8.83
C MET A 1 5.37 3.69 8.28
N LYS A 2 4.51 2.72 8.05
CA LYS A 2 4.85 1.44 7.44
C LYS A 2 5.05 1.61 5.93
N PHE A 3 5.96 0.82 5.34
CA PHE A 3 6.17 0.78 3.89
C PHE A 3 5.62 -0.52 3.34
N PHE A 4 4.59 -0.44 2.51
CA PHE A 4 4.16 -1.54 1.67
C PHE A 4 4.72 -1.35 0.27
N ILE A 5 5.04 -2.44 -0.42
CA ILE A 5 5.39 -2.37 -1.84
C ILE A 5 4.14 -2.59 -2.69
N ASP A 6 3.93 -1.73 -3.71
CA ASP A 6 2.79 -1.80 -4.62
C ASP A 6 3.19 -2.52 -5.92
N THR A 7 3.17 -3.84 -5.88
CA THR A 7 3.54 -4.70 -7.02
C THR A 7 2.99 -6.11 -6.86
N ALA A 8 2.86 -6.83 -7.98
CA ALA A 8 2.64 -8.27 -8.01
C ALA A 8 3.89 -9.04 -8.48
N ASN A 9 4.97 -8.34 -8.84
CA ASN A 9 6.19 -8.95 -9.35
C ASN A 9 7.03 -9.54 -8.22
N LEU A 10 7.31 -10.85 -8.28
CA LEU A 10 8.00 -11.58 -7.22
C LEU A 10 9.47 -11.16 -7.06
N ASP A 11 10.12 -10.73 -8.14
CA ASP A 11 11.52 -10.30 -8.08
C ASP A 11 11.64 -8.92 -7.42
N GLU A 12 10.72 -7.98 -7.74
CA GLU A 12 10.64 -6.69 -7.05
C GLU A 12 10.37 -6.86 -5.55
N ILE A 13 9.47 -7.79 -5.17
CA ILE A 13 9.17 -8.09 -3.76
C ILE A 13 10.41 -8.66 -3.07
N ARG A 14 11.13 -9.58 -3.72
CA ARG A 14 12.36 -10.17 -3.16
C ARG A 14 13.42 -9.11 -2.92
N GLU A 15 13.70 -8.30 -3.94
CA GLU A 15 14.71 -7.23 -3.86
C GLU A 15 14.34 -6.18 -2.79
N ALA A 16 13.08 -5.77 -2.73
CA ALA A 16 12.60 -4.84 -1.70
C ALA A 16 12.68 -5.45 -0.28
N ASN A 17 12.41 -6.75 -0.13
CA ASN A 17 12.49 -7.43 1.15
C ASN A 17 13.93 -7.58 1.64
N GLU A 18 14.90 -7.75 0.72
CA GLU A 18 16.33 -7.76 1.04
C GLU A 18 16.81 -6.43 1.63
N LEU A 19 16.16 -5.31 1.29
CA LEU A 19 16.42 -4.01 1.92
C LEU A 19 16.00 -3.97 3.39
N GLY A 20 15.16 -4.92 3.85
CA GLY A 20 14.69 -5.00 5.23
C GLY A 20 13.73 -3.89 5.66
N MET A 21 13.12 -3.16 4.70
CA MET A 21 12.28 -1.98 4.98
C MET A 21 10.81 -2.19 4.66
N ILE A 22 10.41 -3.38 4.15
CA ILE A 22 9.05 -3.64 3.70
C ILE A 22 8.24 -4.29 4.81
N ASP A 23 7.11 -3.65 5.13
CA ASP A 23 6.15 -4.08 6.15
C ASP A 23 4.96 -4.83 5.57
N GLY A 24 4.79 -4.87 4.25
CA GLY A 24 3.69 -5.55 3.57
C GLY A 24 3.67 -5.32 2.06
N VAL A 25 2.63 -5.83 1.41
CA VAL A 25 2.45 -5.76 -0.05
C VAL A 25 1.02 -5.34 -0.38
N THR A 26 0.84 -4.47 -1.37
CA THR A 26 -0.45 -4.31 -2.02
C THR A 26 -0.39 -4.80 -3.45
N THR A 27 -1.42 -5.54 -3.85
CA THR A 27 -1.66 -5.90 -5.23
C THR A 27 -2.98 -5.28 -5.73
N ASN A 28 -3.19 -5.33 -7.02
CA ASN A 28 -4.45 -5.00 -7.66
C ASN A 28 -4.57 -5.75 -8.99
N PRO A 29 -5.78 -5.85 -9.59
CA PRO A 29 -5.96 -6.58 -10.84
C PRO A 29 -5.06 -6.14 -11.98
N THR A 30 -4.74 -4.83 -12.07
CA THR A 30 -3.85 -4.30 -13.11
C THR A 30 -2.40 -4.75 -12.92
N LEU A 31 -1.91 -4.83 -11.68
CA LEU A 31 -0.56 -5.31 -11.39
C LEU A 31 -0.45 -6.81 -11.64
N VAL A 32 -1.43 -7.58 -11.17
CA VAL A 32 -1.47 -9.03 -11.41
C VAL A 32 -1.54 -9.36 -12.89
N ALA A 33 -2.32 -8.63 -13.67
CA ALA A 33 -2.44 -8.84 -15.12
C ALA A 33 -1.10 -8.63 -15.88
N LYS A 34 -0.16 -7.88 -15.32
CA LYS A 34 1.18 -7.69 -15.93
C LYS A 34 2.09 -8.91 -15.78
N GLU A 35 1.80 -9.79 -14.83
CA GLU A 35 2.60 -11.00 -14.60
C GLU A 35 2.30 -12.13 -15.61
N GLY A 36 1.39 -11.87 -16.59
CA GLY A 36 1.07 -12.80 -17.66
C GLY A 36 0.04 -13.88 -17.26
N ASP A 37 0.15 -15.05 -17.87
CA ASP A 37 -0.75 -16.20 -17.61
C ASP A 37 -0.29 -16.93 -16.34
N ILE A 38 -0.86 -16.54 -15.20
CA ILE A 38 -0.54 -17.08 -13.88
C ILE A 38 -1.80 -17.55 -13.16
N ASP A 39 -1.71 -18.58 -12.32
CA ASP A 39 -2.76 -18.86 -11.35
C ASP A 39 -2.76 -17.81 -10.25
N PHE A 40 -3.85 -17.06 -10.15
CA PHE A 40 -3.96 -15.93 -9.24
C PHE A 40 -3.79 -16.34 -7.77
N LYS A 41 -4.43 -17.45 -7.35
CA LYS A 41 -4.38 -17.91 -5.96
C LYS A 41 -2.98 -18.40 -5.58
N GLU A 42 -2.35 -19.19 -6.47
CA GLU A 42 -0.97 -19.63 -6.27
C GLU A 42 0.00 -18.45 -6.20
N HIS A 43 -0.20 -17.45 -7.04
CA HIS A 43 0.63 -16.25 -7.06
C HIS A 43 0.52 -15.46 -5.76
N ILE A 44 -0.70 -15.22 -5.27
CA ILE A 44 -0.91 -14.56 -3.96
C ILE A 44 -0.30 -15.40 -2.83
N ALA A 45 -0.43 -16.73 -2.87
CA ALA A 45 0.21 -17.60 -1.87
C ALA A 45 1.74 -17.45 -1.85
N LYS A 46 2.37 -17.35 -3.04
CA LYS A 46 3.83 -17.09 -3.15
C LYS A 46 4.19 -15.74 -2.53
N ILE A 47 3.47 -14.67 -2.87
CA ILE A 47 3.68 -13.35 -2.28
C ILE A 47 3.57 -13.41 -0.75
N CYS A 48 2.51 -14.04 -0.22
CA CYS A 48 2.29 -14.19 1.21
C CYS A 48 3.42 -14.95 1.92
N SER A 49 4.07 -15.91 1.24
CA SER A 49 5.21 -16.65 1.81
C SER A 49 6.51 -15.85 1.86
N MET A 50 6.63 -14.79 1.05
CA MET A 50 7.83 -13.96 0.95
C MET A 50 7.89 -12.86 2.00
N VAL A 51 6.74 -12.43 2.53
CA VAL A 51 6.65 -11.30 3.48
C VAL A 51 5.91 -11.72 4.75
N LYS A 52 6.31 -11.14 5.88
CA LYS A 52 5.65 -11.40 7.18
C LYS A 52 4.41 -10.53 7.39
N GLY A 53 4.38 -9.39 6.74
CA GLY A 53 3.32 -8.41 6.88
C GLY A 53 2.09 -8.69 6.01
N ASP A 54 1.12 -7.80 6.09
CA ASP A 54 -0.15 -7.92 5.40
C ASP A 54 0.01 -7.84 3.87
N VAL A 55 -0.74 -8.68 3.15
CA VAL A 55 -0.77 -8.73 1.69
C VAL A 55 -2.19 -8.45 1.20
N SER A 56 -2.41 -7.31 0.55
CA SER A 56 -3.71 -6.95 0.01
C SER A 56 -3.97 -7.65 -1.32
N ALA A 57 -5.04 -8.47 -1.38
CA ALA A 57 -5.54 -9.14 -2.58
C ALA A 57 -6.97 -8.67 -2.90
N GLU A 58 -7.19 -8.14 -4.11
CA GLU A 58 -8.41 -7.44 -4.49
C GLU A 58 -9.43 -8.39 -5.12
N VAL A 59 -10.69 -8.28 -4.67
CA VAL A 59 -11.83 -8.94 -5.31
C VAL A 59 -12.19 -8.24 -6.61
N THR A 60 -12.79 -8.97 -7.55
CA THR A 60 -13.22 -8.47 -8.87
C THR A 60 -14.73 -8.37 -9.02
N ALA A 61 -15.50 -9.06 -8.20
CA ALA A 61 -16.94 -8.95 -8.16
C ALA A 61 -17.39 -7.51 -7.81
N LEU A 62 -18.56 -7.10 -8.32
CA LEU A 62 -19.11 -5.76 -8.14
C LEU A 62 -20.28 -5.72 -7.13
N ASP A 63 -20.87 -6.84 -6.82
CA ASP A 63 -21.95 -6.98 -5.85
C ASP A 63 -21.46 -7.58 -4.52
N THR A 64 -22.23 -7.36 -3.47
CA THR A 64 -21.86 -7.79 -2.11
C THR A 64 -21.63 -9.29 -2.01
N GLU A 65 -22.53 -10.13 -2.58
CA GLU A 65 -22.45 -11.59 -2.47
C GLU A 65 -21.24 -12.15 -3.22
N GLY A 66 -20.97 -11.61 -4.41
CA GLY A 66 -19.77 -11.93 -5.19
C GLY A 66 -18.50 -11.60 -4.44
N MET A 67 -18.41 -10.40 -3.86
CA MET A 67 -17.25 -9.96 -3.07
C MET A 67 -17.04 -10.84 -1.84
N LEU A 68 -18.12 -11.22 -1.13
CA LEU A 68 -18.03 -12.11 0.02
C LEU A 68 -17.54 -13.49 -0.35
N ARG A 69 -18.03 -14.06 -1.47
CA ARG A 69 -17.58 -15.36 -1.97
C ARG A 69 -16.09 -15.32 -2.35
N GLU A 70 -15.68 -14.35 -3.18
CA GLU A 70 -14.29 -14.21 -3.59
C GLU A 70 -13.36 -13.91 -2.41
N GLY A 71 -13.72 -12.97 -1.56
CA GLY A 71 -12.88 -12.55 -0.43
C GLY A 71 -12.67 -13.64 0.61
N ARG A 72 -13.68 -14.49 0.89
CA ARG A 72 -13.51 -15.65 1.77
C ARG A 72 -12.55 -16.69 1.18
N GLU A 73 -12.55 -16.86 -0.15
CA GLU A 73 -11.56 -17.72 -0.81
C GLU A 73 -10.14 -17.13 -0.74
N LEU A 74 -10.01 -15.80 -0.91
CA LEU A 74 -8.71 -15.13 -0.76
C LEU A 74 -8.19 -15.24 0.68
N ALA A 75 -9.04 -15.00 1.67
CA ALA A 75 -8.65 -15.06 3.08
C ALA A 75 -8.17 -16.47 3.54
N LYS A 76 -8.55 -17.54 2.83
CA LYS A 76 -8.08 -18.91 3.12
C LYS A 76 -6.67 -19.19 2.60
N ILE A 77 -6.13 -18.36 1.70
CA ILE A 77 -4.82 -18.59 1.08
C ILE A 77 -3.70 -18.53 2.11
N ALA A 78 -3.71 -17.49 2.96
CA ALA A 78 -2.71 -17.33 4.01
C ALA A 78 -3.25 -16.38 5.12
N PRO A 79 -2.74 -16.50 6.36
CA PRO A 79 -3.23 -15.69 7.49
C PRO A 79 -2.92 -14.19 7.37
N ASN A 80 -1.98 -13.81 6.53
CA ASN A 80 -1.61 -12.42 6.27
C ASN A 80 -2.30 -11.81 5.04
N VAL A 81 -3.28 -12.51 4.44
CA VAL A 81 -4.10 -11.93 3.38
C VAL A 81 -5.06 -10.88 3.98
N VAL A 82 -5.08 -9.73 3.36
CA VAL A 82 -6.06 -8.65 3.57
C VAL A 82 -6.93 -8.57 2.33
N VAL A 83 -8.22 -8.79 2.47
CA VAL A 83 -9.16 -8.70 1.35
C VAL A 83 -9.29 -7.23 0.93
N LYS A 84 -9.13 -6.94 -0.36
CA LYS A 84 -9.25 -5.58 -0.85
C LYS A 84 -10.56 -5.40 -1.60
N CYS A 85 -11.38 -4.44 -1.15
CA CYS A 85 -12.71 -4.17 -1.67
C CYS A 85 -12.82 -2.73 -2.19
N PRO A 86 -13.53 -2.48 -3.32
CA PRO A 86 -13.75 -1.14 -3.81
C PRO A 86 -14.68 -0.34 -2.88
N LEU A 87 -14.50 0.97 -2.82
CA LEU A 87 -15.32 1.89 -2.03
C LEU A 87 -16.66 2.18 -2.71
N THR A 88 -17.53 1.18 -2.76
CA THR A 88 -18.91 1.24 -3.23
C THR A 88 -19.87 0.89 -2.08
N LEU A 89 -21.17 1.09 -2.24
CA LEU A 89 -22.14 0.64 -1.23
C LEU A 89 -22.04 -0.87 -0.98
N ASP A 90 -21.88 -1.67 -2.02
CA ASP A 90 -21.72 -3.12 -1.91
C ASP A 90 -20.36 -3.49 -1.28
N GLY A 91 -19.28 -2.81 -1.63
CA GLY A 91 -17.98 -3.00 -0.99
C GLY A 91 -17.98 -2.64 0.50
N LEU A 92 -18.71 -1.62 0.91
CA LEU A 92 -18.88 -1.27 2.33
C LEU A 92 -19.71 -2.30 3.09
N LYS A 93 -20.77 -2.86 2.47
CA LYS A 93 -21.53 -3.97 3.06
C LYS A 93 -20.64 -5.21 3.24
N ALA A 94 -19.88 -5.57 2.20
CA ALA A 94 -18.92 -6.69 2.27
C ALA A 94 -17.86 -6.44 3.36
N THR A 95 -17.29 -5.23 3.43
CA THR A 95 -16.33 -4.83 4.48
C THR A 95 -16.89 -5.05 5.87
N ARG A 96 -18.12 -4.64 6.11
CA ARG A 96 -18.78 -4.82 7.41
C ARG A 96 -18.93 -6.29 7.80
N VAL A 97 -19.29 -7.15 6.85
CA VAL A 97 -19.39 -8.59 7.08
C VAL A 97 -18.03 -9.20 7.38
N PHE A 98 -17.01 -8.90 6.57
CA PHE A 98 -15.65 -9.37 6.79
C PHE A 98 -15.08 -8.93 8.13
N ALA A 99 -15.30 -7.67 8.52
CA ALA A 99 -14.87 -7.15 9.82
C ALA A 99 -15.51 -7.92 10.98
N ALA A 100 -16.81 -8.27 10.88
CA ALA A 100 -17.50 -9.08 11.87
C ALA A 100 -16.98 -10.54 11.90
N GLU A 101 -16.50 -11.07 10.78
CA GLU A 101 -15.84 -12.39 10.67
C GLU A 101 -14.38 -12.39 11.12
N GLY A 102 -13.81 -11.21 11.48
CA GLY A 102 -12.39 -11.07 11.84
C GLY A 102 -11.44 -11.03 10.65
N THR A 103 -11.95 -10.91 9.43
CA THR A 103 -11.14 -10.78 8.21
C THR A 103 -10.78 -9.31 8.00
N LYS A 104 -9.48 -9.01 7.87
CA LYS A 104 -9.01 -7.66 7.56
C LYS A 104 -9.44 -7.24 6.17
N VAL A 105 -9.88 -5.99 6.02
CA VAL A 105 -10.24 -5.41 4.72
C VAL A 105 -9.45 -4.12 4.47
N ASN A 106 -8.92 -3.99 3.26
CA ASN A 106 -8.39 -2.75 2.70
C ASN A 106 -9.43 -2.17 1.74
N VAL A 107 -10.07 -1.07 2.12
CA VAL A 107 -11.04 -0.40 1.25
C VAL A 107 -10.31 0.54 0.30
N THR A 108 -10.45 0.28 -1.01
CA THR A 108 -9.69 0.97 -2.07
C THR A 108 -10.55 1.89 -2.93
N LEU A 109 -9.91 2.65 -3.82
CA LEU A 109 -10.56 3.65 -4.69
C LEU A 109 -11.22 4.77 -3.88
N CYS A 110 -10.51 5.26 -2.88
CA CYS A 110 -10.94 6.38 -2.07
C CYS A 110 -10.39 7.71 -2.63
N PHE A 111 -11.28 8.66 -2.87
CA PHE A 111 -10.98 9.97 -3.45
C PHE A 111 -11.58 11.15 -2.66
N SER A 112 -12.20 10.88 -1.50
CA SER A 112 -12.71 11.93 -0.61
C SER A 112 -12.68 11.51 0.86
N ALA A 113 -12.56 12.47 1.76
CA ALA A 113 -12.64 12.24 3.21
C ALA A 113 -14.01 11.67 3.64
N ALA A 114 -15.09 12.06 2.98
CA ALA A 114 -16.42 11.50 3.24
C ALA A 114 -16.48 9.99 2.97
N GLN A 115 -15.84 9.52 1.88
CA GLN A 115 -15.70 8.10 1.60
C GLN A 115 -14.88 7.39 2.68
N ALA A 116 -13.78 7.98 3.14
CA ALA A 116 -12.94 7.41 4.18
C ALA A 116 -13.69 7.23 5.51
N ILE A 117 -14.54 8.18 5.91
CA ILE A 117 -15.40 8.04 7.09
C ILE A 117 -16.29 6.80 6.99
N LEU A 118 -16.88 6.54 5.83
CA LEU A 118 -17.73 5.36 5.63
C LEU A 118 -16.94 4.06 5.75
N ALA A 119 -15.72 4.00 5.22
CA ALA A 119 -14.84 2.84 5.34
C ALA A 119 -14.49 2.55 6.82
N ALA A 120 -14.14 3.57 7.59
CA ALA A 120 -13.87 3.42 9.02
C ALA A 120 -15.09 2.92 9.79
N LYS A 121 -16.28 3.45 9.50
CA LYS A 121 -17.55 3.00 10.11
C LYS A 121 -17.94 1.58 9.70
N ALA A 122 -17.53 1.11 8.54
CA ALA A 122 -17.71 -0.27 8.11
C ALA A 122 -16.73 -1.24 8.81
N GLY A 123 -15.70 -0.75 9.50
CA GLY A 123 -14.72 -1.56 10.22
C GLY A 123 -13.52 -1.98 9.36
N ALA A 124 -13.20 -1.22 8.33
CA ALA A 124 -12.02 -1.46 7.51
C ALA A 124 -10.72 -1.46 8.35
N ALA A 125 -9.80 -2.38 8.08
CA ALA A 125 -8.46 -2.36 8.66
C ALA A 125 -7.61 -1.26 8.03
N TYR A 126 -7.73 -1.08 6.72
CA TYR A 126 -7.05 -0.06 5.94
C TYR A 126 -8.02 0.71 5.05
N ILE A 127 -7.74 1.99 4.84
CA ILE A 127 -8.33 2.80 3.77
C ILE A 127 -7.23 3.23 2.82
N SER A 128 -7.42 3.05 1.52
CA SER A 128 -6.47 3.42 0.48
C SER A 128 -6.90 4.66 -0.31
N PRO A 129 -6.66 5.89 0.19
CA PRO A 129 -6.84 7.11 -0.59
C PRO A 129 -5.75 7.25 -1.66
N PHE A 130 -6.13 7.71 -2.85
CA PHE A 130 -5.27 7.75 -4.04
C PHE A 130 -4.72 9.15 -4.28
N ILE A 131 -3.44 9.39 -3.92
CA ILE A 131 -2.78 10.68 -4.10
C ILE A 131 -2.58 10.98 -5.58
N GLY A 132 -1.79 10.17 -6.27
CA GLY A 132 -1.35 10.48 -7.62
C GLY A 132 -2.47 10.57 -8.64
N ARG A 133 -3.59 9.82 -8.47
CA ARG A 133 -4.75 9.99 -9.36
C ARG A 133 -5.49 11.32 -9.16
N LEU A 134 -5.47 11.88 -7.96
CA LEU A 134 -5.99 13.22 -7.71
C LEU A 134 -5.09 14.28 -8.36
N ASP A 135 -3.77 14.11 -8.22
CA ASP A 135 -2.81 15.02 -8.85
C ASP A 135 -2.92 14.98 -10.39
N ASP A 136 -3.19 13.81 -10.98
CA ASP A 136 -3.42 13.64 -12.41
C ASP A 136 -4.60 14.51 -12.94
N VAL A 137 -5.52 14.89 -12.06
CA VAL A 137 -6.68 15.77 -12.39
C VAL A 137 -6.58 17.15 -11.72
N ALA A 138 -5.37 17.59 -11.41
CA ALA A 138 -5.06 18.89 -10.82
C ALA A 138 -5.73 19.14 -9.45
N THR A 139 -5.93 18.08 -8.68
CA THR A 139 -6.44 18.13 -7.30
C THR A 139 -5.32 17.75 -6.34
N ASN A 140 -5.15 18.48 -5.24
CA ASN A 140 -4.10 18.20 -4.27
C ASN A 140 -4.38 16.90 -3.52
N GLY A 141 -3.70 15.80 -3.91
CA GLY A 141 -3.90 14.47 -3.32
C GLY A 141 -3.41 14.36 -1.88
N ILE A 142 -2.36 15.10 -1.49
CA ILE A 142 -1.86 15.05 -0.11
C ILE A 142 -2.82 15.71 0.87
N GLN A 143 -3.59 16.71 0.44
CA GLN A 143 -4.63 17.31 1.27
C GLN A 143 -5.68 16.28 1.68
N LEU A 144 -6.04 15.36 0.80
CA LEU A 144 -6.95 14.25 1.14
C LEU A 144 -6.39 13.39 2.26
N ILE A 145 -5.10 13.04 2.21
CA ILE A 145 -4.45 12.26 3.29
C ILE A 145 -4.51 13.03 4.60
N GLN A 146 -4.14 14.30 4.59
CA GLN A 146 -4.16 15.16 5.77
C GLN A 146 -5.54 15.21 6.41
N ASP A 147 -6.58 15.43 5.61
CA ASP A 147 -7.96 15.50 6.07
C ASP A 147 -8.41 14.18 6.73
N ILE A 148 -8.08 13.04 6.10
CA ILE A 148 -8.43 11.71 6.62
C ILE A 148 -7.71 11.45 7.95
N VAL A 149 -6.41 11.67 8.02
CA VAL A 149 -5.60 11.49 9.24
C VAL A 149 -6.16 12.35 10.38
N GLN A 150 -6.46 13.63 10.10
CA GLN A 150 -7.05 14.53 11.09
C GLN A 150 -8.41 14.04 11.58
N ILE A 151 -9.30 13.60 10.66
CA ILE A 151 -10.61 13.08 11.02
C ILE A 151 -10.49 11.79 11.84
N TYR A 152 -9.64 10.88 11.41
CA TYR A 152 -9.45 9.60 12.11
C TYR A 152 -8.88 9.82 13.53
N GLY A 153 -7.95 10.75 13.67
CA GLY A 153 -7.45 11.18 14.97
C GLY A 153 -8.52 11.79 15.88
N ASN A 154 -9.36 12.67 15.34
CA ASN A 154 -10.44 13.34 16.10
C ASN A 154 -11.46 12.35 16.71
N TYR A 155 -11.74 11.25 16.03
CA TYR A 155 -12.75 10.27 16.43
C TYR A 155 -12.16 8.94 16.93
N GLY A 156 -10.82 8.80 16.95
CA GLY A 156 -10.13 7.60 17.41
C GLY A 156 -10.42 6.36 16.57
N TYR A 157 -10.67 6.52 15.28
CA TYR A 157 -10.85 5.40 14.36
C TYR A 157 -9.59 4.52 14.33
N LYS A 158 -9.78 3.21 14.22
CA LYS A 158 -8.69 2.22 14.21
C LYS A 158 -8.23 1.84 12.81
N THR A 159 -8.96 2.28 11.79
CA THR A 159 -8.61 2.09 10.38
C THR A 159 -7.33 2.85 10.06
N GLU A 160 -6.32 2.14 9.57
CA GLU A 160 -5.05 2.74 9.17
C GLU A 160 -5.18 3.45 7.80
N VAL A 161 -4.60 4.64 7.70
CA VAL A 161 -4.55 5.40 6.45
C VAL A 161 -3.38 4.91 5.60
N LEU A 162 -3.69 4.18 4.54
CA LEU A 162 -2.73 3.61 3.60
C LEU A 162 -2.68 4.48 2.34
N ALA A 163 -1.74 5.41 2.29
CA ALA A 163 -1.55 6.30 1.15
C ALA A 163 -1.18 5.50 -0.11
N ALA A 164 -2.00 5.59 -1.15
CA ALA A 164 -1.89 4.81 -2.38
C ALA A 164 -1.69 5.70 -3.61
N SER A 165 -1.36 5.06 -4.75
CA SER A 165 -1.08 5.79 -6.00
C SER A 165 0.11 6.75 -5.85
N ILE A 166 1.14 6.34 -5.14
CA ILE A 166 2.40 7.07 -4.98
C ILE A 166 3.12 7.18 -6.34
N ARG A 167 3.65 8.36 -6.68
CA ARG A 167 4.29 8.64 -7.98
C ARG A 167 5.78 8.98 -7.86
N HIS A 168 6.21 9.58 -6.76
CA HIS A 168 7.56 10.10 -6.57
C HIS A 168 7.93 10.20 -5.08
N PRO A 169 9.23 10.35 -4.75
CA PRO A 169 9.72 10.41 -3.36
C PRO A 169 9.05 11.45 -2.47
N MET A 170 8.68 12.62 -3.00
CA MET A 170 8.06 13.67 -2.18
C MET A 170 6.69 13.27 -1.65
N HIS A 171 5.89 12.46 -2.37
CA HIS A 171 4.66 11.91 -1.81
C HIS A 171 4.89 11.16 -0.50
N ILE A 172 6.03 10.45 -0.37
CA ILE A 172 6.36 9.67 0.83
C ILE A 172 6.71 10.61 1.98
N VAL A 173 7.50 11.66 1.69
CA VAL A 173 7.85 12.68 2.69
C VAL A 173 6.60 13.40 3.18
N ASP A 174 5.74 13.82 2.26
CA ASP A 174 4.50 14.52 2.58
C ASP A 174 3.54 13.63 3.38
N CYS A 175 3.38 12.36 3.01
CA CYS A 175 2.60 11.38 3.78
C CYS A 175 3.14 11.19 5.20
N ALA A 176 4.46 11.13 5.35
CA ALA A 176 5.09 11.00 6.67
C ALA A 176 4.85 12.25 7.53
N LEU A 177 4.93 13.46 6.94
CA LEU A 177 4.71 14.73 7.62
C LEU A 177 3.26 14.89 8.11
N VAL A 178 2.28 14.43 7.34
CA VAL A 178 0.87 14.50 7.72
C VAL A 178 0.42 13.33 8.59
N GLY A 179 1.27 12.33 8.83
CA GLY A 179 1.00 11.24 9.76
C GLY A 179 0.22 10.07 9.17
N ALA A 180 0.34 9.79 7.87
CA ALA A 180 -0.20 8.56 7.28
C ALA A 180 0.40 7.31 7.98
N ASP A 181 -0.41 6.29 8.20
CA ASP A 181 0.03 5.06 8.89
C ASP A 181 0.88 4.18 7.98
N VAL A 182 0.53 4.11 6.70
CA VAL A 182 1.15 3.27 5.68
C VAL A 182 1.29 4.06 4.38
N ALA A 183 2.36 3.83 3.63
CA ALA A 183 2.48 4.23 2.23
C ALA A 183 2.72 2.98 1.37
N THR A 184 1.90 2.76 0.34
CA THR A 184 2.18 1.70 -0.63
C THR A 184 2.88 2.27 -1.85
N ILE A 185 4.10 1.79 -2.09
CA ILE A 185 5.12 2.45 -2.89
C ILE A 185 5.54 1.55 -4.03
N PRO A 186 5.46 1.99 -5.30
CA PRO A 186 6.04 1.25 -6.41
C PRO A 186 7.55 1.04 -6.21
N PHE A 187 8.09 -0.13 -6.58
CA PHE A 187 9.50 -0.47 -6.38
C PHE A 187 10.45 0.60 -6.95
N LYS A 188 10.16 1.13 -8.14
CA LYS A 188 10.91 2.23 -8.75
C LYS A 188 11.03 3.45 -7.83
N VAL A 189 9.98 3.77 -7.08
CA VAL A 189 9.99 4.94 -6.17
C VAL A 189 10.80 4.62 -4.92
N ILE A 190 10.72 3.37 -4.40
CA ILE A 190 11.57 2.92 -3.28
C ILE A 190 13.05 3.12 -3.64
N THR A 191 13.48 2.68 -4.81
CA THR A 191 14.87 2.82 -5.24
C THR A 191 15.29 4.27 -5.53
N GLN A 192 14.33 5.18 -5.70
CA GLN A 192 14.61 6.61 -5.84
C GLN A 192 14.88 7.30 -4.50
N LEU A 193 14.37 6.76 -3.38
CA LEU A 193 14.51 7.40 -2.06
C LEU A 193 15.96 7.56 -1.62
N VAL A 194 16.85 6.68 -2.04
CA VAL A 194 18.28 6.71 -1.68
C VAL A 194 19.11 7.61 -2.59
N LYS A 195 18.57 8.07 -3.72
CA LYS A 195 19.32 8.83 -4.72
C LYS A 195 19.42 10.30 -4.34
N HIS A 196 20.65 10.76 -4.08
CA HIS A 196 20.90 12.16 -3.83
C HIS A 196 22.29 12.58 -4.37
N PRO A 197 22.41 13.65 -5.19
CA PRO A 197 23.70 14.05 -5.80
C PRO A 197 24.79 14.37 -4.78
N LEU A 198 24.44 14.86 -3.60
CA LEU A 198 25.42 15.15 -2.56
C LEU A 198 25.92 13.89 -1.86
N THR A 199 25.15 12.81 -1.83
CA THR A 199 25.60 11.50 -1.33
C THR A 199 26.68 10.96 -2.25
N ASP A 200 26.45 11.00 -3.56
CA ASP A 200 27.41 10.53 -4.56
C ASP A 200 28.72 11.33 -4.49
N LYS A 201 28.63 12.67 -4.48
CA LYS A 201 29.81 13.56 -4.34
C LYS A 201 30.52 13.37 -3.00
N GLY A 202 29.78 13.17 -1.91
CA GLY A 202 30.35 12.92 -0.60
C GLY A 202 31.14 11.63 -0.56
N LEU A 203 30.61 10.56 -1.15
CA LEU A 203 31.27 9.26 -1.25
C LEU A 203 32.57 9.36 -2.07
N GLU A 204 32.52 10.03 -3.22
CA GLU A 204 33.70 10.26 -4.06
C GLU A 204 34.80 11.01 -3.30
N ALA A 205 34.43 12.09 -2.55
CA ALA A 205 35.37 12.85 -1.74
C ALA A 205 36.00 11.99 -0.64
N PHE A 206 35.19 11.23 0.10
CA PHE A 206 35.67 10.37 1.18
C PHE A 206 36.66 9.30 0.64
N LEU A 207 36.35 8.66 -0.49
CA LEU A 207 37.21 7.67 -1.10
C LEU A 207 38.53 8.29 -1.61
N SER A 208 38.46 9.51 -2.17
CA SER A 208 39.66 10.25 -2.60
C SER A 208 40.58 10.56 -1.41
N ASP A 209 40.01 11.07 -0.32
CA ASP A 209 40.81 11.45 0.87
C ASP A 209 41.36 10.21 1.59
N TRP A 210 40.60 9.11 1.62
CA TRP A 210 41.08 7.83 2.14
C TRP A 210 42.33 7.34 1.39
N LYS A 211 42.27 7.33 0.06
CA LYS A 211 43.44 6.95 -0.79
C LYS A 211 44.65 7.86 -0.54
N LYS A 212 44.46 9.19 -0.42
CA LYS A 212 45.55 10.14 -0.14
C LYS A 212 46.19 9.92 1.23
N SER A 213 45.45 9.38 2.20
CA SER A 213 45.99 9.08 3.53
C SER A 213 46.93 7.88 3.60
N GLY A 214 47.15 7.19 2.47
CA GLY A 214 48.00 5.97 2.40
C GLY A 214 47.39 4.75 3.06
N ARG A 215 46.10 4.74 3.31
CA ARG A 215 45.36 3.58 3.84
C ARG A 215 44.66 2.87 2.66
N GLU A 216 44.84 1.56 2.54
CA GLU A 216 44.13 0.68 1.60
C GLU A 216 42.82 0.18 2.19
#